data_eb2183dfc0c763217b48d91e489fad04
#
_entry.id   eb2183dfc0c763217b48d91e489fad04
#
_cell.length_a   1.000
_cell.length_b   1.000
_cell.length_c   1.000
_cell.angle_alpha   90.00
_cell.angle_beta   90.00
_cell.angle_gamma   90.00
#
_symmetry.space_group_name_H-M   'P 1'
#
loop_
_entity.id
_entity.type
_entity.pdbx_description
1 polymer ?
#
loop_
_entity_poly.entity_id
_entity_poly.type
_entity_poly.pdbx_seq_one_letter_code
_entity_poly.pdbx_strand_id
1 'polypeptide(L)'
;MFNSCSTLKEIESLINWNVSNCNNFSVMFKECSSLLNLKPLQNWNFSNGKQFGMMFYGCRNLLDIHTIENWNVPKDGNYEAIFGQCDRTKVTKAIQKWNIPKEQIELIEKSTY
;
A
#
# COMPACT_ATOMS: atom_id res chain seq x y z
N MET A 1 5.49 -11.82 1.36
CA MET A 1 4.62 -12.62 2.23
C MET A 1 3.38 -13.10 1.50
N PHE A 2 2.54 -12.20 1.03
CA PHE A 2 1.37 -12.56 0.23
C PHE A 2 1.59 -12.30 -1.26
N ASN A 3 2.82 -12.42 -1.71
CA ASN A 3 3.22 -12.11 -3.08
C ASN A 3 2.47 -12.99 -4.07
N SER A 4 1.92 -12.37 -5.11
CA SER A 4 1.21 -13.05 -6.19
C SER A 4 -0.03 -13.85 -5.73
N CYS A 5 -0.69 -13.41 -4.68
CA CYS A 5 -1.91 -14.04 -4.20
C CYS A 5 -3.11 -13.55 -5.00
N SER A 6 -3.18 -13.97 -6.27
CA SER A 6 -4.21 -13.48 -7.18
C SER A 6 -5.63 -13.87 -6.77
N THR A 7 -5.78 -14.90 -5.97
CA THR A 7 -7.09 -15.33 -5.49
C THR A 7 -7.47 -14.77 -4.12
N LEU A 8 -6.57 -14.03 -3.48
CA LEU A 8 -6.83 -13.46 -2.17
C LEU A 8 -7.78 -12.28 -2.32
N LYS A 9 -9.02 -12.45 -1.94
CA LYS A 9 -10.05 -11.41 -2.02
C LYS A 9 -10.23 -10.67 -0.73
N GLU A 10 -10.15 -11.39 0.37
CA GLU A 10 -10.42 -10.85 1.68
C GLU A 10 -9.20 -10.99 2.55
N ILE A 11 -8.88 -9.91 3.21
CA ILE A 11 -7.76 -9.88 4.14
C ILE A 11 -8.25 -9.49 5.53
N GLU A 12 -9.55 -9.76 5.79
CA GLU A 12 -10.15 -9.40 7.07
C GLU A 12 -9.48 -10.07 8.25
N SER A 13 -8.97 -11.28 8.05
CA SER A 13 -8.25 -11.98 9.12
C SER A 13 -6.98 -11.24 9.55
N LEU A 14 -6.50 -10.32 8.71
CA LEU A 14 -5.29 -9.56 9.00
C LEU A 14 -5.55 -8.32 9.86
N ILE A 15 -6.81 -7.98 10.08
CA ILE A 15 -7.16 -6.75 10.79
C ILE A 15 -6.58 -6.71 12.21
N ASN A 16 -6.42 -7.86 12.82
CA ASN A 16 -5.88 -7.96 14.18
C ASN A 16 -4.39 -8.25 14.24
N TRP A 17 -3.73 -8.32 13.10
CA TRP A 17 -2.27 -8.55 13.10
C TRP A 17 -1.57 -7.33 13.68
N ASN A 18 -0.62 -7.59 14.57
CA ASN A 18 0.22 -6.53 15.10
C ASN A 18 1.49 -6.44 14.26
N VAL A 19 1.56 -5.39 13.44
CA VAL A 19 2.70 -5.18 12.54
C VAL A 19 3.58 -4.03 13.01
N SER A 20 3.38 -3.58 14.25
CA SER A 20 4.07 -2.38 14.74
C SER A 20 5.60 -2.54 14.81
N ASN A 21 6.11 -3.76 14.90
CA ASN A 21 7.54 -4.02 14.93
C ASN A 21 8.10 -4.41 13.56
N CYS A 22 7.25 -4.42 12.55
CA CYS A 22 7.70 -4.79 11.20
C CYS A 22 8.35 -3.58 10.53
N ASN A 23 9.52 -3.79 9.94
CA ASN A 23 10.18 -2.71 9.20
C ASN A 23 10.20 -2.93 7.70
N ASN A 24 9.85 -4.11 7.22
CA ASN A 24 9.87 -4.42 5.79
C ASN A 24 8.52 -4.94 5.33
N PHE A 25 7.79 -4.10 4.61
CA PHE A 25 6.49 -4.43 4.04
C PHE A 25 6.56 -4.61 2.53
N SER A 26 7.77 -4.63 1.98
CA SER A 26 7.92 -4.69 0.52
C SER A 26 7.32 -5.97 -0.05
N VAL A 27 6.70 -5.85 -1.21
CA VAL A 27 6.05 -6.91 -2.00
C VAL A 27 5.00 -7.74 -1.25
N MET A 28 4.55 -7.27 -0.09
CA MET A 28 3.66 -8.07 0.76
C MET A 28 2.37 -8.52 0.04
N PHE A 29 1.76 -7.64 -0.73
CA PHE A 29 0.54 -7.94 -1.46
C PHE A 29 0.73 -7.80 -2.98
N LYS A 30 1.94 -7.98 -3.45
CA LYS A 30 2.24 -7.83 -4.88
C LYS A 30 1.37 -8.75 -5.73
N GLU A 31 0.78 -8.18 -6.75
CA GLU A 31 -0.04 -8.92 -7.74
C GLU A 31 -1.25 -9.65 -7.15
N CYS A 32 -1.79 -9.14 -6.04
CA CYS A 32 -3.04 -9.65 -5.49
C CYS A 32 -4.20 -9.05 -6.27
N SER A 33 -4.43 -9.55 -7.47
CA SER A 33 -5.42 -8.98 -8.38
C SER A 33 -6.86 -9.14 -7.91
N SER A 34 -7.10 -10.05 -6.98
CA SER A 34 -8.45 -10.23 -6.40
C SER A 34 -8.71 -9.35 -5.19
N LEU A 35 -7.72 -8.56 -4.77
CA LEU A 35 -7.85 -7.66 -3.63
C LEU A 35 -8.65 -6.43 -4.06
N LEU A 36 -9.81 -6.22 -3.44
CA LEU A 36 -10.72 -5.16 -3.85
C LEU A 36 -10.64 -3.90 -2.97
N ASN A 37 -10.28 -4.03 -1.71
CA ASN A 37 -10.18 -2.88 -0.82
C ASN A 37 -9.14 -3.13 0.27
N LEU A 38 -8.72 -2.04 0.92
CA LEU A 38 -7.69 -2.09 1.95
C LEU A 38 -8.23 -1.80 3.34
N LYS A 39 -9.55 -1.83 3.49
CA LYS A 39 -10.19 -1.53 4.77
C LYS A 39 -9.64 -2.35 5.94
N PRO A 40 -9.37 -3.65 5.79
CA PRO A 40 -8.81 -4.42 6.90
C PRO A 40 -7.45 -3.95 7.39
N LEU A 41 -6.74 -3.15 6.58
CA LEU A 41 -5.42 -2.65 6.95
C LEU A 41 -5.45 -1.24 7.51
N GLN A 42 -6.63 -0.64 7.66
CA GLN A 42 -6.72 0.78 8.00
C GLN A 42 -6.08 1.12 9.35
N ASN A 43 -6.03 0.17 10.26
CA ASN A 43 -5.47 0.41 11.59
C ASN A 43 -4.05 -0.13 11.78
N TRP A 44 -3.45 -0.64 10.72
CA TRP A 44 -2.08 -1.11 10.81
C TRP A 44 -1.14 0.06 11.12
N ASN A 45 -0.21 -0.17 12.04
CA ASN A 45 0.77 0.83 12.43
C ASN A 45 2.06 0.63 11.63
N PHE A 46 2.35 1.58 10.75
CA PHE A 46 3.51 1.52 9.87
C PHE A 46 4.68 2.38 10.36
N SER A 47 4.58 2.92 11.57
CA SER A 47 5.56 3.92 12.03
C SER A 47 7.00 3.41 12.10
N ASN A 48 7.20 2.11 12.26
CA ASN A 48 8.53 1.51 12.26
C ASN A 48 8.92 0.94 10.90
N GLY A 49 8.07 1.11 9.90
CA GLY A 49 8.35 0.61 8.57
C GLY A 49 9.43 1.42 7.87
N LYS A 50 10.21 0.74 7.03
CA LYS A 50 11.21 1.41 6.21
C LYS A 50 11.10 1.02 4.75
N GLN A 51 10.71 -0.21 4.46
CA GLN A 51 10.59 -0.70 3.09
C GLN A 51 9.14 -0.97 2.76
N PHE A 52 8.61 -0.23 1.79
CA PHE A 52 7.24 -0.38 1.31
C PHE A 52 7.20 -0.59 -0.19
N GLY A 53 8.35 -0.81 -0.80
CA GLY A 53 8.43 -0.93 -2.25
C GLY A 53 7.54 -2.03 -2.79
N MET A 54 6.76 -1.72 -3.81
CA MET A 54 5.92 -2.69 -4.51
C MET A 54 4.92 -3.44 -3.63
N MET A 55 4.59 -2.89 -2.45
CA MET A 55 3.70 -3.56 -1.52
C MET A 55 2.37 -3.96 -2.17
N PHE A 56 1.80 -3.09 -2.98
CA PHE A 56 0.54 -3.33 -3.68
C PHE A 56 0.70 -3.32 -5.19
N TYR A 57 1.91 -3.56 -5.66
CA TYR A 57 2.19 -3.57 -7.10
C TYR A 57 1.31 -4.58 -7.80
N GLY A 58 0.65 -4.16 -8.88
CA GLY A 58 -0.17 -5.06 -9.66
C GLY A 58 -1.53 -5.40 -9.07
N CYS A 59 -1.91 -4.75 -7.98
CA CYS A 59 -3.24 -4.93 -7.40
C CYS A 59 -4.25 -4.13 -8.24
N ARG A 60 -4.52 -4.62 -9.42
CA ARG A 60 -5.25 -3.87 -10.46
C ARG A 60 -6.72 -3.67 -10.19
N ASN A 61 -7.29 -4.48 -9.32
CA ASN A 61 -8.73 -4.45 -9.06
C ASN A 61 -9.09 -3.75 -7.77
N LEU A 62 -8.18 -2.98 -7.19
CA LEU A 62 -8.49 -2.19 -6.02
C LEU A 62 -9.53 -1.13 -6.39
N LEU A 63 -10.71 -1.22 -5.78
CA LEU A 63 -11.80 -0.31 -6.05
C LEU A 63 -11.80 0.86 -5.07
N ASP A 64 -11.46 0.60 -3.83
CA ASP A 64 -11.56 1.60 -2.77
C ASP A 64 -10.28 1.59 -1.95
N ILE A 65 -9.48 2.62 -2.13
CA ILE A 65 -8.23 2.77 -1.40
C ILE A 65 -8.21 4.05 -0.56
N HIS A 66 -9.36 4.70 -0.41
CA HIS A 66 -9.41 5.93 0.37
C HIS A 66 -9.10 5.71 1.84
N THR A 67 -9.27 4.49 2.34
CA THR A 67 -8.97 4.21 3.75
C THR A 67 -7.50 4.43 4.09
N ILE A 68 -6.61 4.38 3.11
CA ILE A 68 -5.19 4.59 3.36
C ILE A 68 -4.82 6.06 3.46
N GLU A 69 -5.74 6.97 3.16
CA GLU A 69 -5.47 8.39 3.28
C GLU A 69 -5.02 8.77 4.68
N ASN A 70 -5.51 8.04 5.68
CA ASN A 70 -5.21 8.34 7.07
C ASN A 70 -4.07 7.50 7.65
N TRP A 71 -3.39 6.72 6.82
CA TRP A 71 -2.24 5.97 7.29
C TRP A 71 -1.14 6.93 7.76
N ASN A 72 -0.57 6.61 8.92
CA ASN A 72 0.57 7.36 9.44
C ASN A 72 1.83 6.67 8.96
N VAL A 73 2.34 7.10 7.81
CA VAL A 73 3.52 6.48 7.19
C VAL A 73 4.76 7.30 7.51
N PRO A 74 5.92 6.65 7.70
CA PRO A 74 7.14 7.38 8.02
C PRO A 74 7.65 8.19 6.82
N LYS A 75 8.22 9.37 7.12
CA LYS A 75 8.73 10.26 6.09
C LYS A 75 9.88 9.68 5.29
N ASP A 76 10.70 8.89 5.94
CA ASP A 76 11.94 8.38 5.35
C ASP A 76 11.81 6.96 4.81
N GLY A 77 10.60 6.47 4.67
CA GLY A 77 10.38 5.14 4.10
C GLY A 77 10.67 5.11 2.61
N ASN A 78 10.87 3.92 2.08
CA ASN A 78 11.00 3.70 0.65
C ASN A 78 9.65 3.23 0.10
N TYR A 79 9.03 4.06 -0.74
CA TYR A 79 7.70 3.81 -1.29
C TYR A 79 7.72 3.52 -2.78
N GLU A 80 8.88 3.22 -3.34
CA GLU A 80 9.01 3.04 -4.79
C GLU A 80 8.03 1.99 -5.30
N ALA A 81 7.22 2.38 -6.28
CA ALA A 81 6.24 1.51 -6.95
C ALA A 81 5.27 0.82 -6.00
N ILE A 82 5.00 1.40 -4.82
CA ILE A 82 4.12 0.80 -3.82
C ILE A 82 2.75 0.46 -4.44
N PHE A 83 2.25 1.29 -5.35
CA PHE A 83 1.01 1.05 -6.09
C PHE A 83 1.27 0.92 -7.60
N GLY A 84 2.41 0.38 -7.96
CA GLY A 84 2.75 0.20 -9.37
C GLY A 84 1.65 -0.55 -10.10
N GLN A 85 1.35 -0.16 -11.33
CA GLN A 85 0.33 -0.78 -12.16
C GLN A 85 -1.09 -0.66 -11.59
N CYS A 86 -1.31 0.26 -10.66
CA CYS A 86 -2.64 0.57 -10.13
C CYS A 86 -3.16 1.84 -10.79
N ASP A 87 -4.46 2.11 -10.63
CA ASP A 87 -5.10 3.30 -11.21
C ASP A 87 -4.53 4.58 -10.59
N ARG A 88 -3.88 5.40 -11.42
CA ARG A 88 -3.24 6.64 -10.97
C ARG A 88 -4.19 7.58 -10.26
N THR A 89 -5.40 7.74 -10.80
CA THR A 89 -6.35 8.68 -10.25
C THR A 89 -6.67 8.35 -8.78
N LYS A 90 -6.92 7.08 -8.52
CA LYS A 90 -7.23 6.64 -7.15
C LYS A 90 -6.01 6.76 -6.24
N VAL A 91 -4.85 6.38 -6.74
CA VAL A 91 -3.62 6.41 -5.96
C VAL A 91 -3.26 7.84 -5.58
N THR A 92 -3.23 8.74 -6.56
CA THR A 92 -2.88 10.15 -6.32
C THR A 92 -3.77 10.77 -5.25
N LYS A 93 -5.07 10.51 -5.34
CA LYS A 93 -6.03 11.05 -4.39
C LYS A 93 -5.79 10.52 -2.98
N ALA A 94 -5.46 9.24 -2.87
CA ALA A 94 -5.26 8.59 -1.59
C ALA A 94 -3.98 9.04 -0.88
N ILE A 95 -2.90 9.24 -1.62
CA ILE A 95 -1.60 9.57 -1.03
C ILE A 95 -1.36 11.05 -0.81
N GLN A 96 -2.26 11.92 -1.29
CA GLN A 96 -2.13 13.37 -1.10
C GLN A 96 -1.88 13.79 0.33
N LYS A 97 -2.50 13.08 1.25
CA LYS A 97 -2.44 13.42 2.66
C LYS A 97 -1.25 12.81 3.39
N TRP A 98 -0.51 11.97 2.71
CA TRP A 98 0.68 11.35 3.32
C TRP A 98 1.75 12.42 3.51
N ASN A 99 2.32 12.44 4.70
CA ASN A 99 3.37 13.41 5.05
C ASN A 99 4.74 12.86 4.66
N ILE A 100 4.98 12.76 3.35
CA ILE A 100 6.23 12.25 2.81
C ILE A 100 6.78 13.27 1.81
N PRO A 101 8.10 13.22 1.52
CA PRO A 101 8.70 14.16 0.57
C PRO A 101 8.03 14.10 -0.80
N LYS A 102 7.99 15.23 -1.47
CA LYS A 102 7.38 15.34 -2.79
C LYS A 102 8.01 14.38 -3.79
N GLU A 103 9.30 14.16 -3.69
CA GLU A 103 10.00 13.22 -4.56
C GLU A 103 9.46 11.81 -4.44
N GLN A 104 9.08 11.40 -3.23
CA GLN A 104 8.49 10.09 -3.02
C GLN A 104 7.12 10.00 -3.66
N ILE A 105 6.33 11.06 -3.54
CA ILE A 105 5.00 11.09 -4.17
C ILE A 105 5.13 10.95 -5.67
N GLU A 106 6.08 11.66 -6.28
CA GLU A 106 6.31 11.58 -7.71
C GLU A 106 6.72 10.18 -8.16
N LEU A 107 7.56 9.53 -7.37
CA LEU A 107 7.98 8.16 -7.67
C LEU A 107 6.81 7.18 -7.61
N ILE A 108 5.93 7.37 -6.63
CA ILE A 108 4.75 6.53 -6.51
C ILE A 108 3.85 6.70 -7.73
N GLU A 109 3.58 7.95 -8.11
CA GLU A 109 2.71 8.25 -9.24
C GLU A 109 3.29 7.77 -10.57
N LYS A 110 4.60 7.83 -10.71
CA LYS A 110 5.27 7.45 -11.95
C LYS A 110 5.05 5.99 -12.31
N SER A 111 4.87 5.14 -11.34
CA SER A 111 4.69 3.71 -11.57
C SER A 111 3.23 3.31 -11.80
N THR A 112 2.28 4.21 -11.59
CA THR A 112 0.86 3.95 -11.83
C THR A 112 0.51 4.18 -13.30
N TYR A 113 -0.72 3.85 -13.68
CA TYR A 113 -1.16 4.09 -15.05
C TYR A 113 -2.49 4.83 -15.12
#